data_8b7c45627fcddb35e168f253598af2bf
#
_entry.id   8b7c45627fcddb35e168f253598af2bf
#
_cell.length_a   1.000
_cell.length_b   1.000
_cell.length_c   1.000
_cell.angle_alpha   90.00
_cell.angle_beta   90.00
_cell.angle_gamma   90.00
#
_symmetry.space_group_name_H-M   'P 1'
#
loop_
_entity.id
_entity.type
_entity.pdbx_description
1 polymer ?
#
loop_
_entity_poly.entity_id
_entity_poly.type
_entity_poly.pdbx_seq_one_letter_code
_entity_poly.pdbx_strand_id
1 'polypeptide(L)'
;MTTTQVLLDSLLANKASINLATTEQKNQALSAMADQLVAQTEAILAGNAIDMEHAQGKISQVMQDRLLLTEERIEAMANGIRALIGLPDPVGLVLEESTRADGLNICKKSIPFGLVGMIYESRPNVTSDAAALAIKSGNAVILRGGKEAFHSAKAIVTALKSGLEEAGVSPKVIELVQDTSRVSATELMTAKGKIDLLVPRGGAGLIQAVVENATVPVIETGTGICHVYVDKDADLDKALRIVVNAKTSRPSVCNAAEVLLVHEEIASQFLPRLEEALSGQVELRADSQAQALLNQARPAGDQDFDTEFLDYIMAVKVVSSVEEAISHIAQHSTGHSEAIVTENSQTAEHFTLHVDSAAVYVNASTRFTDGGEFGLGCELGISTQKMHARGPMGLREMTTYKYIITGDGHIR
;
A
#
# COMPACT_ATOMS: atom_id res chain seq x y z
N MET A 1 -12.72 16.46 24.60
CA MET A 1 -12.03 15.55 23.64
C MET A 1 -10.57 15.48 24.06
N THR A 2 -9.99 14.29 24.02
CA THR A 2 -8.56 14.10 24.28
C THR A 2 -7.77 14.68 23.11
N THR A 3 -6.82 15.58 23.38
CA THR A 3 -6.01 16.20 22.33
C THR A 3 -5.02 15.19 21.74
N THR A 4 -4.59 15.40 20.48
CA THR A 4 -3.54 14.60 19.82
C THR A 4 -2.28 14.51 20.68
N GLN A 5 -1.90 15.60 21.33
CA GLN A 5 -0.74 15.66 22.22
C GLN A 5 -0.84 14.70 23.41
N VAL A 6 -2.00 14.64 24.07
CA VAL A 6 -2.23 13.69 25.21
C VAL A 6 -2.18 12.24 24.74
N LEU A 7 -2.69 11.95 23.54
CA LEU A 7 -2.60 10.59 22.96
C LEU A 7 -1.14 10.23 22.65
N LEU A 8 -0.36 11.13 22.06
CA LEU A 8 1.07 10.92 21.80
C LEU A 8 1.84 10.65 23.10
N ASP A 9 1.63 11.45 24.14
CA ASP A 9 2.30 11.28 25.43
C ASP A 9 1.92 9.94 26.10
N SER A 10 0.65 9.53 25.98
CA SER A 10 0.18 8.21 26.43
C SER A 10 0.87 7.06 25.71
N LEU A 11 0.96 7.14 24.38
CA LEU A 11 1.64 6.13 23.56
C LEU A 11 3.14 6.03 23.91
N LEU A 12 3.83 7.17 24.02
CA LEU A 12 5.24 7.21 24.39
C LEU A 12 5.51 6.56 25.76
N ALA A 13 4.62 6.78 26.74
CA ALA A 13 4.72 6.18 28.06
C ALA A 13 4.47 4.66 28.05
N ASN A 14 3.74 4.14 27.07
CA ASN A 14 3.33 2.73 27.02
C ASN A 14 4.03 1.91 25.92
N LYS A 15 4.71 2.52 24.94
CA LYS A 15 5.29 1.83 23.78
C LYS A 15 6.26 0.70 24.15
N ALA A 16 6.94 0.81 25.29
CA ALA A 16 7.87 -0.23 25.74
C ALA A 16 7.20 -1.59 25.92
N SER A 17 5.92 -1.62 26.29
CA SER A 17 5.16 -2.87 26.49
C SER A 17 5.04 -3.72 25.20
N ILE A 18 5.09 -3.08 24.03
CA ILE A 18 5.06 -3.78 22.75
C ILE A 18 6.43 -3.81 22.06
N ASN A 19 7.26 -2.77 22.22
CA ASN A 19 8.59 -2.76 21.62
C ASN A 19 9.50 -3.87 22.16
N LEU A 20 9.26 -4.33 23.39
CA LEU A 20 10.02 -5.38 24.07
C LEU A 20 9.27 -6.71 24.15
N ALA A 21 8.06 -6.80 23.61
CA ALA A 21 7.25 -8.01 23.65
C ALA A 21 7.89 -9.16 22.86
N THR A 22 7.75 -10.37 23.38
CA THR A 22 8.20 -11.57 22.67
C THR A 22 7.29 -11.88 21.48
N THR A 23 7.77 -12.74 20.57
CA THR A 23 6.97 -13.22 19.43
C THR A 23 5.65 -13.86 19.92
N GLU A 24 5.71 -14.65 20.99
CA GLU A 24 4.55 -15.32 21.58
C GLU A 24 3.53 -14.30 22.10
N GLN A 25 3.97 -13.28 22.83
CA GLN A 25 3.11 -12.21 23.35
C GLN A 25 2.43 -11.44 22.21
N LYS A 26 3.18 -11.10 21.16
CA LYS A 26 2.62 -10.44 19.98
C LYS A 26 1.60 -11.33 19.26
N ASN A 27 1.90 -12.62 19.11
CA ASN A 27 0.98 -13.56 18.47
C ASN A 27 -0.30 -13.79 19.28
N GLN A 28 -0.21 -13.86 20.61
CA GLN A 28 -1.38 -13.93 21.51
C GLN A 28 -2.22 -12.66 21.39
N ALA A 29 -1.58 -11.48 21.38
CA ALA A 29 -2.27 -10.21 21.19
C ALA A 29 -3.02 -10.16 19.84
N LEU A 30 -2.38 -10.58 18.74
CA LEU A 30 -3.02 -10.64 17.42
C LEU A 30 -4.20 -11.61 17.38
N SER A 31 -4.08 -12.79 18.01
CA SER A 31 -5.19 -13.74 18.09
C SER A 31 -6.39 -13.14 18.81
N ALA A 32 -6.16 -12.57 19.99
CA ALA A 32 -7.22 -11.93 20.76
C ALA A 32 -7.82 -10.71 20.05
N MET A 33 -7.00 -9.90 19.37
CA MET A 33 -7.48 -8.78 18.53
C MET A 33 -8.42 -9.27 17.41
N ALA A 34 -8.06 -10.35 16.72
CA ALA A 34 -8.88 -10.94 15.67
C ALA A 34 -10.21 -11.49 16.21
N ASP A 35 -10.15 -12.19 17.36
CA ASP A 35 -11.33 -12.76 18.00
C ASP A 35 -12.28 -11.66 18.50
N GLN A 36 -11.75 -10.56 19.03
CA GLN A 36 -12.56 -9.41 19.47
C GLN A 36 -13.17 -8.63 18.29
N LEU A 37 -12.54 -8.57 17.10
CA LEU A 37 -13.18 -8.01 15.91
C LEU A 37 -14.44 -8.80 15.54
N VAL A 38 -14.35 -10.12 15.54
CA VAL A 38 -15.50 -10.99 15.22
C VAL A 38 -16.56 -10.90 16.34
N ALA A 39 -16.16 -10.94 17.60
CA ALA A 39 -17.08 -10.86 18.73
C ALA A 39 -17.86 -9.52 18.79
N GLN A 40 -17.26 -8.43 18.30
CA GLN A 40 -17.86 -7.10 18.31
C GLN A 40 -18.40 -6.67 16.93
N THR A 41 -18.66 -7.62 16.02
CA THR A 41 -19.17 -7.36 14.65
C THR A 41 -20.41 -6.45 14.67
N GLU A 42 -21.39 -6.68 15.51
CA GLU A 42 -22.60 -5.84 15.61
C GLU A 42 -22.27 -4.38 15.93
N ALA A 43 -21.35 -4.12 16.87
CA ALA A 43 -20.96 -2.77 17.23
C ALA A 43 -20.18 -2.08 16.09
N ILE A 44 -19.37 -2.82 15.36
CA ILE A 44 -18.62 -2.32 14.20
C ILE A 44 -19.58 -1.98 13.06
N LEU A 45 -20.55 -2.85 12.77
CA LEU A 45 -21.58 -2.60 11.75
C LEU A 45 -22.48 -1.42 12.12
N ALA A 46 -22.83 -1.26 13.40
CA ALA A 46 -23.57 -0.08 13.86
C ALA A 46 -22.78 1.23 13.64
N GLY A 47 -21.48 1.23 13.92
CA GLY A 47 -20.60 2.37 13.62
C GLY A 47 -20.51 2.63 12.12
N ASN A 48 -20.39 1.58 11.30
CA ASN A 48 -20.34 1.70 9.85
C ASN A 48 -21.64 2.23 9.25
N ALA A 49 -22.80 1.84 9.78
CA ALA A 49 -24.09 2.34 9.34
C ALA A 49 -24.20 3.87 9.48
N ILE A 50 -23.67 4.43 10.59
CA ILE A 50 -23.61 5.89 10.80
C ILE A 50 -22.74 6.56 9.73
N ASP A 51 -21.55 6.00 9.45
CA ASP A 51 -20.64 6.53 8.44
C ASP A 51 -21.26 6.44 7.04
N MET A 52 -21.93 5.34 6.70
CA MET A 52 -22.63 5.14 5.42
C MET A 52 -23.78 6.14 5.23
N GLU A 53 -24.58 6.40 6.27
CA GLU A 53 -25.65 7.42 6.24
C GLU A 53 -25.04 8.82 5.98
N HIS A 54 -23.97 9.17 6.68
CA HIS A 54 -23.28 10.44 6.49
C HIS A 54 -22.64 10.60 5.11
N ALA A 55 -22.28 9.51 4.46
CA ALA A 55 -21.61 9.47 3.16
C ALA A 55 -22.59 9.60 1.98
N GLN A 56 -23.89 9.32 2.17
CA GLN A 56 -24.90 9.36 1.11
C GLN A 56 -24.92 10.72 0.41
N GLY A 57 -24.82 10.69 -0.94
CA GLY A 57 -24.84 11.87 -1.79
C GLY A 57 -23.60 12.78 -1.67
N LYS A 58 -22.60 12.42 -0.86
CA LYS A 58 -21.36 13.23 -0.66
C LYS A 58 -20.13 12.62 -1.26
N ILE A 59 -20.10 11.29 -1.45
CA ILE A 59 -19.01 10.56 -2.06
C ILE A 59 -19.50 9.68 -3.21
N SER A 60 -18.60 9.32 -4.14
CA SER A 60 -18.95 8.46 -5.28
C SER A 60 -19.35 7.05 -4.83
N GLN A 61 -20.04 6.32 -5.69
CA GLN A 61 -20.43 4.93 -5.41
C GLN A 61 -19.23 4.03 -5.15
N VAL A 62 -18.14 4.23 -5.86
CA VAL A 62 -16.88 3.51 -5.64
C VAL A 62 -16.31 3.77 -4.24
N MET A 63 -16.37 5.01 -3.77
CA MET A 63 -15.95 5.38 -2.42
C MET A 63 -16.89 4.84 -1.34
N GLN A 64 -18.20 4.75 -1.64
CA GLN A 64 -19.18 4.12 -0.74
C GLN A 64 -18.89 2.61 -0.59
N ASP A 65 -18.56 1.90 -1.67
CA ASP A 65 -18.18 0.49 -1.59
C ASP A 65 -16.91 0.28 -0.77
N ARG A 66 -15.94 1.19 -0.87
CA ARG A 66 -14.72 1.16 -0.02
C ARG A 66 -15.00 1.37 1.46
N LEU A 67 -16.01 2.18 1.77
CA LEU A 67 -16.41 2.50 3.15
C LEU A 67 -17.26 1.40 3.77
N LEU A 68 -18.06 0.71 2.98
CA LEU A 68 -19.02 -0.31 3.43
C LEU A 68 -18.31 -1.47 4.13
N LEU A 69 -18.76 -1.83 5.33
CA LEU A 69 -18.44 -3.08 6.01
C LEU A 69 -19.62 -4.03 5.99
N THR A 70 -19.31 -5.31 5.90
CA THR A 70 -20.24 -6.44 6.07
C THR A 70 -19.63 -7.43 7.05
N GLU A 71 -20.39 -8.41 7.51
CA GLU A 71 -19.87 -9.49 8.37
C GLU A 71 -18.69 -10.19 7.69
N GLU A 72 -18.80 -10.49 6.38
CA GLU A 72 -17.73 -11.14 5.62
C GLU A 72 -16.48 -10.27 5.53
N ARG A 73 -16.64 -8.94 5.38
CA ARG A 73 -15.50 -8.02 5.35
C ARG A 73 -14.82 -7.91 6.72
N ILE A 74 -15.58 -7.96 7.82
CA ILE A 74 -15.02 -7.98 9.19
C ILE A 74 -14.31 -9.30 9.46
N GLU A 75 -14.88 -10.43 9.05
CA GLU A 75 -14.22 -11.74 9.13
C GLU A 75 -12.93 -11.76 8.30
N ALA A 76 -12.95 -11.17 7.10
CA ALA A 76 -11.75 -11.04 6.27
C ALA A 76 -10.66 -10.19 6.96
N MET A 77 -11.03 -9.11 7.66
CA MET A 77 -10.09 -8.32 8.48
C MET A 77 -9.48 -9.17 9.60
N ALA A 78 -10.29 -9.95 10.33
CA ALA A 78 -9.82 -10.85 11.39
C ALA A 78 -8.88 -11.93 10.83
N ASN A 79 -9.21 -12.50 9.67
CA ASN A 79 -8.37 -13.49 9.00
C ASN A 79 -7.05 -12.89 8.50
N GLY A 80 -7.04 -11.64 8.04
CA GLY A 80 -5.81 -10.89 7.74
C GLY A 80 -4.90 -10.78 8.96
N ILE A 81 -5.46 -10.46 10.14
CA ILE A 81 -4.70 -10.42 11.40
C ILE A 81 -4.16 -11.81 11.76
N ARG A 82 -4.99 -12.87 11.67
CA ARG A 82 -4.56 -14.25 11.94
C ARG A 82 -3.43 -14.71 11.00
N ALA A 83 -3.45 -14.28 9.74
CA ALA A 83 -2.39 -14.61 8.78
C ALA A 83 -1.02 -14.07 9.22
N LEU A 84 -0.96 -12.89 9.86
CA LEU A 84 0.27 -12.33 10.40
C LEU A 84 0.90 -13.20 11.51
N ILE A 85 0.11 -13.99 12.24
CA ILE A 85 0.62 -14.87 13.31
C ILE A 85 1.59 -15.90 12.72
N GLY A 86 1.27 -16.44 11.52
CA GLY A 86 2.09 -17.42 10.82
C GLY A 86 3.36 -16.86 10.19
N LEU A 87 3.48 -15.53 10.05
CA LEU A 87 4.65 -14.91 9.47
C LEU A 87 5.80 -14.81 10.47
N PRO A 88 7.06 -14.91 10.01
CA PRO A 88 8.24 -14.69 10.85
C PRO A 88 8.19 -13.32 11.53
N ASP A 89 8.63 -13.28 12.80
CA ASP A 89 8.77 -12.02 13.52
C ASP A 89 9.88 -11.18 12.87
N PRO A 90 9.60 -9.93 12.43
CA PRO A 90 10.60 -9.10 11.79
C PRO A 90 11.60 -8.49 12.78
N VAL A 91 11.32 -8.59 14.09
CA VAL A 91 12.14 -8.00 15.16
C VAL A 91 13.20 -9.00 15.63
N GLY A 92 14.42 -8.52 15.81
CA GLY A 92 15.51 -9.31 16.36
C GLY A 92 16.27 -10.13 15.33
N LEU A 93 15.98 -9.99 14.03
CA LEU A 93 16.70 -10.66 12.96
C LEU A 93 18.13 -10.09 12.84
N VAL A 94 19.11 -10.99 12.73
CA VAL A 94 20.47 -10.62 12.36
C VAL A 94 20.48 -10.35 10.86
N LEU A 95 20.73 -9.08 10.49
CA LEU A 95 20.77 -8.65 9.08
C LEU A 95 22.18 -8.80 8.51
N GLU A 96 23.17 -8.46 9.31
CA GLU A 96 24.60 -8.55 8.98
C GLU A 96 25.39 -8.85 10.26
N GLU A 97 26.42 -9.66 10.16
CA GLU A 97 27.32 -9.94 11.27
C GLU A 97 28.75 -10.09 10.76
N SER A 98 29.70 -9.47 11.46
CA SER A 98 31.11 -9.57 11.14
C SER A 98 31.96 -9.52 12.42
N THR A 99 33.08 -10.24 12.40
CA THR A 99 34.08 -10.17 13.48
C THR A 99 35.39 -9.61 12.90
N ARG A 100 35.89 -8.54 13.50
CA ARG A 100 37.15 -7.96 13.12
C ARG A 100 38.33 -8.87 13.50
N ALA A 101 39.50 -8.60 12.92
CA ALA A 101 40.71 -9.38 13.19
C ALA A 101 41.14 -9.33 14.66
N ASP A 102 40.77 -8.28 15.39
CA ASP A 102 41.03 -8.10 16.82
C ASP A 102 39.96 -8.76 17.72
N GLY A 103 38.97 -9.44 17.14
CA GLY A 103 37.92 -10.14 17.88
C GLY A 103 36.66 -9.31 18.19
N LEU A 104 36.60 -8.02 17.82
CA LEU A 104 35.42 -7.21 18.01
C LEU A 104 34.31 -7.70 17.09
N ASN A 105 33.17 -8.13 17.67
CA ASN A 105 32.01 -8.57 16.92
C ASN A 105 31.05 -7.39 16.66
N ILE A 106 30.59 -7.23 15.43
CA ILE A 106 29.66 -6.20 14.98
C ILE A 106 28.43 -6.89 14.38
N CYS A 107 27.29 -6.77 15.04
CA CYS A 107 26.02 -7.35 14.63
C CYS A 107 25.01 -6.25 14.31
N LYS A 108 24.48 -6.22 13.08
CA LYS A 108 23.35 -5.37 12.68
C LYS A 108 22.05 -6.14 12.88
N LYS A 109 21.18 -5.63 13.75
CA LYS A 109 19.97 -6.34 14.16
C LYS A 109 18.72 -5.50 13.93
N SER A 110 17.64 -6.11 13.42
CA SER A 110 16.37 -5.44 13.23
C SER A 110 15.70 -5.10 14.56
N ILE A 111 15.06 -3.94 14.62
CA ILE A 111 14.31 -3.45 15.78
C ILE A 111 13.04 -2.71 15.32
N PRO A 112 12.00 -2.57 16.18
CA PRO A 112 10.87 -1.69 15.89
C PRO A 112 11.31 -0.25 15.65
N PHE A 113 10.55 0.52 14.88
CA PHE A 113 10.72 1.99 14.87
C PHE A 113 10.45 2.60 16.24
N GLY A 114 9.37 2.19 16.88
CA GLY A 114 8.94 2.68 18.18
C GLY A 114 7.49 3.12 18.18
N LEU A 115 7.19 4.34 17.70
CA LEU A 115 5.84 4.86 17.49
C LEU A 115 5.62 5.21 16.02
N VAL A 116 4.63 4.54 15.41
CA VAL A 116 4.22 4.77 14.02
C VAL A 116 2.93 5.57 13.99
N GLY A 117 2.87 6.59 13.14
CA GLY A 117 1.65 7.33 12.83
C GLY A 117 1.06 6.86 11.49
N MET A 118 -0.26 6.73 11.40
CA MET A 118 -0.97 6.53 10.15
C MET A 118 -2.05 7.58 9.93
N ILE A 119 -2.03 8.23 8.76
CA ILE A 119 -3.09 9.14 8.31
C ILE A 119 -3.74 8.49 7.09
N TYR A 120 -5.04 8.17 7.16
CA TYR A 120 -5.72 7.44 6.08
C TYR A 120 -7.14 7.95 5.82
N GLU A 121 -7.66 7.64 4.62
CA GLU A 121 -8.97 8.05 4.13
C GLU A 121 -9.87 6.84 3.84
N SER A 122 -11.18 7.00 4.04
CA SER A 122 -12.29 6.18 3.50
C SER A 122 -12.13 4.66 3.46
N ARG A 123 -11.30 4.07 4.32
CA ARG A 123 -11.01 2.62 4.32
C ARG A 123 -10.97 2.09 5.76
N PRO A 124 -12.12 1.63 6.32
CA PRO A 124 -12.15 1.12 7.69
C PRO A 124 -11.18 -0.04 7.94
N ASN A 125 -10.97 -0.92 6.95
CA ASN A 125 -10.03 -2.05 7.07
C ASN A 125 -8.57 -1.61 7.31
N VAL A 126 -8.16 -0.44 6.83
CA VAL A 126 -6.81 0.09 7.09
C VAL A 126 -6.56 0.26 8.59
N THR A 127 -7.61 0.52 9.37
CA THR A 127 -7.52 0.62 10.83
C THR A 127 -7.01 -0.67 11.47
N SER A 128 -7.57 -1.82 11.09
CA SER A 128 -7.17 -3.14 11.60
C SER A 128 -5.81 -3.58 11.05
N ASP A 129 -5.59 -3.38 9.75
CA ASP A 129 -4.37 -3.81 9.07
C ASP A 129 -3.14 -3.08 9.63
N ALA A 130 -3.24 -1.76 9.76
CA ALA A 130 -2.18 -0.92 10.32
C ALA A 130 -1.89 -1.26 11.79
N ALA A 131 -2.93 -1.45 12.60
CA ALA A 131 -2.77 -1.83 14.00
C ALA A 131 -2.10 -3.20 14.13
N ALA A 132 -2.54 -4.19 13.35
CA ALA A 132 -2.01 -5.55 13.41
C ALA A 132 -0.54 -5.61 12.96
N LEU A 133 -0.18 -4.92 11.85
CA LEU A 133 1.20 -4.81 11.39
C LEU A 133 2.09 -4.11 12.42
N ALA A 134 1.60 -3.04 13.06
CA ALA A 134 2.32 -2.35 14.12
C ALA A 134 2.58 -3.30 15.30
N ILE A 135 1.58 -4.01 15.80
CA ILE A 135 1.72 -4.95 16.93
C ILE A 135 2.69 -6.08 16.58
N LYS A 136 2.55 -6.73 15.41
CA LYS A 136 3.45 -7.82 15.00
C LYS A 136 4.90 -7.35 14.85
N SER A 137 5.11 -6.14 14.35
CA SER A 137 6.44 -5.53 14.20
C SER A 137 6.95 -4.84 15.48
N GLY A 138 6.21 -4.95 16.58
CA GLY A 138 6.63 -4.42 17.88
C GLY A 138 6.50 -2.90 18.01
N ASN A 139 5.66 -2.24 17.24
CA ASN A 139 5.45 -0.79 17.26
C ASN A 139 4.16 -0.43 18.02
N ALA A 140 4.18 0.68 18.75
CA ALA A 140 2.97 1.40 19.09
C ALA A 140 2.45 2.18 17.88
N VAL A 141 1.14 2.44 17.80
CA VAL A 141 0.54 3.11 16.64
C VAL A 141 -0.48 4.17 17.03
N ILE A 142 -0.40 5.33 16.37
CA ILE A 142 -1.44 6.35 16.39
C ILE A 142 -2.12 6.41 15.03
N LEU A 143 -3.44 6.26 15.03
CA LEU A 143 -4.29 6.18 13.86
C LEU A 143 -5.09 7.48 13.70
N ARG A 144 -5.12 8.04 12.50
CA ARG A 144 -5.95 9.18 12.16
C ARG A 144 -6.71 8.88 10.87
N GLY A 145 -7.94 8.39 11.03
CA GLY A 145 -8.85 8.12 9.92
C GLY A 145 -9.52 9.37 9.38
N GLY A 146 -10.03 9.31 8.14
CA GLY A 146 -10.90 10.33 7.57
C GLY A 146 -12.21 10.46 8.36
N LYS A 147 -12.82 11.65 8.28
CA LYS A 147 -14.09 11.94 8.96
C LYS A 147 -15.23 11.04 8.50
N GLU A 148 -15.17 10.57 7.27
CA GLU A 148 -16.17 9.72 6.61
C GLU A 148 -16.19 8.28 7.13
N ALA A 149 -15.12 7.81 7.81
CA ALA A 149 -14.99 6.47 8.37
C ALA A 149 -14.76 6.48 9.89
N PHE A 150 -15.04 7.59 10.55
CA PHE A 150 -14.66 7.80 11.95
C PHE A 150 -15.34 6.84 12.93
N HIS A 151 -16.64 6.60 12.77
CA HIS A 151 -17.41 5.73 13.69
C HIS A 151 -17.00 4.26 13.51
N SER A 152 -16.77 3.84 12.28
CA SER A 152 -16.21 2.52 11.96
C SER A 152 -14.83 2.34 12.57
N ALA A 153 -13.91 3.30 12.35
CA ALA A 153 -12.56 3.25 12.90
C ALA A 153 -12.56 3.22 14.43
N LYS A 154 -13.44 3.99 15.08
CA LYS A 154 -13.60 4.00 16.54
C LYS A 154 -14.07 2.64 17.08
N ALA A 155 -15.05 2.02 16.46
CA ALA A 155 -15.55 0.70 16.86
C ALA A 155 -14.47 -0.38 16.68
N ILE A 156 -13.77 -0.37 15.55
CA ILE A 156 -12.65 -1.27 15.26
C ILE A 156 -11.55 -1.13 16.33
N VAL A 157 -11.07 0.09 16.59
CA VAL A 157 -10.01 0.33 17.59
C VAL A 157 -10.48 -0.11 19.00
N THR A 158 -11.77 0.07 19.33
CA THR A 158 -12.31 -0.42 20.60
C THR A 158 -12.19 -1.94 20.71
N ALA A 159 -12.57 -2.67 19.66
CA ALA A 159 -12.43 -4.13 19.62
C ALA A 159 -10.97 -4.58 19.72
N LEU A 160 -10.06 -3.94 18.95
CA LEU A 160 -8.63 -4.25 18.99
C LEU A 160 -8.03 -4.02 20.39
N LYS A 161 -8.40 -2.93 21.07
CA LYS A 161 -7.95 -2.64 22.43
C LYS A 161 -8.45 -3.67 23.45
N SER A 162 -9.70 -4.14 23.29
CA SER A 162 -10.23 -5.24 24.14
C SER A 162 -9.39 -6.52 23.98
N GLY A 163 -8.98 -6.86 22.75
CA GLY A 163 -8.10 -8.00 22.50
C GLY A 163 -6.70 -7.84 23.10
N LEU A 164 -6.13 -6.63 23.08
CA LEU A 164 -4.85 -6.35 23.74
C LEU A 164 -4.96 -6.54 25.26
N GLU A 165 -6.02 -6.04 25.89
CA GLU A 165 -6.27 -6.22 27.34
C GLU A 165 -6.40 -7.69 27.71
N GLU A 166 -7.14 -8.47 26.92
CA GLU A 166 -7.31 -9.91 27.11
C GLU A 166 -5.97 -10.66 27.03
N ALA A 167 -5.10 -10.24 26.11
CA ALA A 167 -3.76 -10.80 25.96
C ALA A 167 -2.72 -10.27 26.98
N GLY A 168 -3.12 -9.39 27.91
CA GLY A 168 -2.21 -8.79 28.89
C GLY A 168 -1.25 -7.76 28.34
N VAL A 169 -1.51 -7.21 27.13
CA VAL A 169 -0.76 -6.12 26.53
C VAL A 169 -1.49 -4.80 26.78
N SER A 170 -0.75 -3.72 27.05
CA SER A 170 -1.37 -2.42 27.29
C SER A 170 -2.21 -1.96 26.10
N PRO A 171 -3.52 -1.69 26.27
CA PRO A 171 -4.37 -1.19 25.19
C PRO A 171 -3.96 0.22 24.73
N LYS A 172 -3.10 0.90 25.50
CA LYS A 172 -2.57 2.24 25.19
C LYS A 172 -1.45 2.23 24.15
N VAL A 173 -1.12 1.09 23.55
CA VAL A 173 -0.18 1.00 22.42
C VAL A 173 -0.86 1.26 21.07
N ILE A 174 -2.21 1.30 21.04
CA ILE A 174 -3.01 1.71 19.89
C ILE A 174 -3.87 2.91 20.30
N GLU A 175 -3.79 4.02 19.59
CA GLU A 175 -4.65 5.17 19.82
C GLU A 175 -5.26 5.69 18.52
N LEU A 176 -6.52 6.16 18.58
CA LEU A 176 -7.24 6.81 17.48
C LEU A 176 -7.43 8.28 17.80
N VAL A 177 -6.97 9.16 16.91
CA VAL A 177 -7.21 10.60 17.01
C VAL A 177 -8.71 10.89 16.88
N GLN A 178 -9.27 11.60 17.85
CA GLN A 178 -10.70 11.90 17.92
C GLN A 178 -11.09 13.13 17.09
N ASP A 179 -10.14 14.05 16.88
CA ASP A 179 -10.33 15.22 16.02
C ASP A 179 -10.06 14.84 14.56
N THR A 180 -11.10 14.89 13.74
CA THR A 180 -11.01 14.60 12.29
C THR A 180 -10.72 15.83 11.45
N SER A 181 -10.44 17.00 12.06
CA SER A 181 -10.05 18.21 11.35
C SER A 181 -8.64 18.10 10.73
N ARG A 182 -8.32 19.01 9.82
CA ARG A 182 -6.97 19.08 9.23
C ARG A 182 -5.91 19.45 10.27
N VAL A 183 -6.29 20.10 11.36
CA VAL A 183 -5.35 20.48 12.44
C VAL A 183 -4.71 19.25 13.04
N SER A 184 -5.48 18.21 13.37
CA SER A 184 -4.95 16.97 13.94
C SER A 184 -3.98 16.23 13.00
N ALA A 185 -4.23 16.29 11.69
CA ALA A 185 -3.29 15.73 10.71
C ALA A 185 -1.96 16.49 10.72
N THR A 186 -2.00 17.83 10.75
CA THR A 186 -0.80 18.68 10.85
C THR A 186 -0.04 18.43 12.15
N GLU A 187 -0.76 18.24 13.28
CA GLU A 187 -0.13 17.89 14.57
C GLU A 187 0.66 16.59 14.49
N LEU A 188 0.15 15.56 13.76
CA LEU A 188 0.89 14.32 13.55
C LEU A 188 2.08 14.49 12.61
N MET A 189 1.90 15.23 11.49
CA MET A 189 2.96 15.51 10.53
C MET A 189 4.14 16.26 11.16
N THR A 190 3.87 17.06 12.19
CA THR A 190 4.88 17.90 12.85
C THR A 190 5.31 17.39 14.22
N ALA A 191 4.89 16.18 14.64
CA ALA A 191 5.20 15.59 15.94
C ALA A 191 6.65 15.06 16.02
N LYS A 192 7.63 15.89 15.65
CA LYS A 192 9.06 15.55 15.64
C LYS A 192 9.54 15.12 17.03
N GLY A 193 10.28 14.02 17.08
CA GLY A 193 10.79 13.43 18.33
C GLY A 193 9.74 12.60 19.11
N LYS A 194 8.49 12.51 18.61
CA LYS A 194 7.43 11.67 19.18
C LYS A 194 7.04 10.54 18.23
N ILE A 195 6.77 10.85 16.96
CA ILE A 195 6.51 9.88 15.92
C ILE A 195 7.83 9.55 15.22
N ASP A 196 8.15 8.26 15.14
CA ASP A 196 9.37 7.75 14.54
C ASP A 196 9.19 7.51 13.03
N LEU A 197 7.95 7.22 12.59
CA LEU A 197 7.58 7.01 11.20
C LEU A 197 6.12 7.42 10.99
N LEU A 198 5.81 8.15 9.91
CA LEU A 198 4.46 8.47 9.47
C LEU A 198 4.18 7.84 8.11
N VAL A 199 3.03 7.18 7.98
CA VAL A 199 2.58 6.54 6.74
C VAL A 199 1.24 7.14 6.31
N PRO A 200 1.18 7.93 5.22
CA PRO A 200 -0.08 8.37 4.63
C PRO A 200 -0.70 7.25 3.78
N ARG A 201 -2.02 7.12 3.81
CA ARG A 201 -2.79 6.16 3.00
C ARG A 201 -4.07 6.80 2.46
N GLY A 202 -4.03 7.31 1.24
CA GLY A 202 -5.17 8.02 0.66
C GLY A 202 -4.93 8.43 -0.78
N GLY A 203 -5.70 9.38 -1.26
CA GLY A 203 -5.51 9.95 -2.60
C GLY A 203 -4.27 10.85 -2.70
N ALA A 204 -3.89 11.18 -3.94
CA ALA A 204 -2.71 11.99 -4.25
C ALA A 204 -2.61 13.28 -3.42
N GLY A 205 -3.75 13.96 -3.21
CA GLY A 205 -3.77 15.21 -2.43
C GLY A 205 -3.39 15.04 -0.96
N LEU A 206 -3.77 13.92 -0.30
CA LEU A 206 -3.32 13.62 1.05
C LEU A 206 -1.83 13.31 1.08
N ILE A 207 -1.37 12.46 0.17
CA ILE A 207 0.04 12.05 0.09
C ILE A 207 0.92 13.26 -0.11
N GLN A 208 0.59 14.10 -1.10
CA GLN A 208 1.33 15.33 -1.38
C GLN A 208 1.34 16.28 -0.16
N ALA A 209 0.20 16.48 0.49
CA ALA A 209 0.12 17.33 1.68
C ALA A 209 1.02 16.80 2.82
N VAL A 210 1.11 15.48 3.00
CA VAL A 210 2.00 14.89 4.02
C VAL A 210 3.46 15.08 3.62
N VAL A 211 3.83 14.79 2.38
CA VAL A 211 5.21 14.91 1.88
C VAL A 211 5.72 16.34 1.99
N GLU A 212 4.90 17.32 1.64
CA GLU A 212 5.27 18.76 1.67
C GLU A 212 5.35 19.33 3.10
N ASN A 213 4.54 18.84 4.04
CA ASN A 213 4.37 19.48 5.35
C ASN A 213 4.92 18.66 6.52
N ALA A 214 5.27 17.38 6.33
CA ALA A 214 5.77 16.57 7.43
C ALA A 214 7.21 16.96 7.81
N THR A 215 7.44 17.05 9.12
CA THR A 215 8.79 17.20 9.70
C THR A 215 9.26 15.92 10.40
N VAL A 216 8.39 14.89 10.41
CA VAL A 216 8.70 13.52 10.83
C VAL A 216 9.08 12.68 9.60
N PRO A 217 9.84 11.58 9.76
CA PRO A 217 10.10 10.66 8.66
C PRO A 217 8.81 10.10 8.06
N VAL A 218 8.71 10.06 6.73
CA VAL A 218 7.52 9.57 6.01
C VAL A 218 7.91 8.43 5.08
N ILE A 219 7.06 7.41 4.99
CA ILE A 219 7.05 6.47 3.86
C ILE A 219 5.82 6.78 3.02
N GLU A 220 6.06 7.23 1.79
CA GLU A 220 4.99 7.56 0.85
C GLU A 220 4.36 6.29 0.28
N THR A 221 3.03 6.26 0.21
CA THR A 221 2.33 5.32 -0.66
C THR A 221 2.08 6.00 -2.01
N GLY A 222 2.47 5.32 -3.11
CA GLY A 222 2.37 5.91 -4.44
C GLY A 222 0.95 5.89 -5.02
N THR A 223 0.66 6.85 -5.91
CA THR A 223 -0.39 6.70 -6.93
C THR A 223 0.14 5.80 -8.05
N GLY A 224 -0.73 5.13 -8.79
CA GLY A 224 -0.32 4.14 -9.78
C GLY A 224 -0.73 4.51 -11.21
N ILE A 225 0.14 5.19 -11.96
CA ILE A 225 -0.02 5.29 -13.42
C ILE A 225 0.73 4.11 -14.04
N CYS A 226 0.14 2.91 -13.90
CA CYS A 226 0.77 1.67 -14.33
C CYS A 226 0.67 1.48 -15.84
N HIS A 227 1.78 1.06 -16.46
CA HIS A 227 1.86 0.82 -17.90
C HIS A 227 1.94 -0.67 -18.21
N VAL A 228 1.31 -1.08 -19.30
CA VAL A 228 1.55 -2.38 -19.94
C VAL A 228 2.06 -2.15 -21.33
N TYR A 229 3.25 -2.64 -21.65
CA TYR A 229 3.82 -2.61 -22.98
C TYR A 229 3.67 -3.97 -23.66
N VAL A 230 3.03 -4.00 -24.83
CA VAL A 230 2.92 -5.18 -25.69
C VAL A 230 3.94 -5.05 -26.82
N ASP A 231 4.99 -5.88 -26.74
CA ASP A 231 6.11 -5.89 -27.66
C ASP A 231 5.74 -6.60 -28.99
N LYS A 232 6.51 -6.33 -30.04
CA LYS A 232 6.32 -6.97 -31.35
C LYS A 232 6.41 -8.50 -31.31
N ASP A 233 7.24 -9.05 -30.42
CA ASP A 233 7.43 -10.48 -30.22
C ASP A 233 6.46 -11.07 -29.15
N ALA A 234 5.33 -10.39 -28.88
CA ALA A 234 4.35 -10.85 -27.91
C ALA A 234 3.45 -11.97 -28.45
N ASP A 235 3.12 -12.92 -27.58
CA ASP A 235 1.94 -13.77 -27.76
C ASP A 235 0.68 -12.92 -27.54
N LEU A 236 -0.08 -12.66 -28.62
CA LEU A 236 -1.24 -11.74 -28.58
C LEU A 236 -2.39 -12.25 -27.72
N ASP A 237 -2.56 -13.57 -27.58
CA ASP A 237 -3.60 -14.14 -26.71
C ASP A 237 -3.22 -13.98 -25.22
N LYS A 238 -1.94 -14.13 -24.91
CA LYS A 238 -1.38 -13.85 -23.59
C LYS A 238 -1.51 -12.36 -23.26
N ALA A 239 -1.12 -11.49 -24.20
CA ALA A 239 -1.20 -10.04 -24.05
C ALA A 239 -2.66 -9.60 -23.78
N LEU A 240 -3.62 -10.12 -24.53
CA LEU A 240 -5.02 -9.80 -24.35
C LEU A 240 -5.52 -10.13 -22.94
N ARG A 241 -5.23 -11.35 -22.46
CA ARG A 241 -5.62 -11.76 -21.10
C ARG A 241 -4.99 -10.88 -20.03
N ILE A 242 -3.70 -10.53 -20.19
CA ILE A 242 -2.97 -9.68 -19.23
C ILE A 242 -3.57 -8.28 -19.19
N VAL A 243 -3.74 -7.63 -20.35
CA VAL A 243 -4.26 -6.25 -20.42
C VAL A 243 -5.70 -6.16 -19.91
N VAL A 244 -6.58 -7.09 -20.33
CA VAL A 244 -7.96 -7.13 -19.83
C VAL A 244 -7.96 -7.31 -18.30
N ASN A 245 -7.22 -8.27 -17.76
CA ASN A 245 -7.13 -8.46 -16.31
C ASN A 245 -6.56 -7.22 -15.61
N ALA A 246 -5.47 -6.64 -16.12
CA ALA A 246 -4.81 -5.49 -15.52
C ALA A 246 -5.74 -4.28 -15.41
N LYS A 247 -6.69 -4.08 -16.33
CA LYS A 247 -7.64 -2.97 -16.30
C LYS A 247 -8.98 -3.31 -15.63
N THR A 248 -9.52 -4.49 -15.84
CA THR A 248 -10.94 -4.75 -15.51
C THR A 248 -11.16 -5.49 -14.20
N SER A 249 -10.17 -6.19 -13.65
CA SER A 249 -10.36 -6.96 -12.42
C SER A 249 -10.70 -6.08 -11.21
N ARG A 250 -10.12 -4.88 -11.12
CA ARG A 250 -10.44 -3.86 -10.11
C ARG A 250 -9.84 -2.51 -10.55
N PRO A 251 -10.53 -1.68 -11.32
CA PRO A 251 -9.94 -0.46 -11.90
C PRO A 251 -9.62 0.61 -10.87
N SER A 252 -10.23 0.58 -9.70
CA SER A 252 -10.11 1.61 -8.65
C SER A 252 -8.94 1.44 -7.69
N VAL A 253 -7.91 0.67 -8.07
CA VAL A 253 -6.69 0.45 -7.27
C VAL A 253 -5.44 0.86 -8.02
N CYS A 254 -4.40 1.25 -7.27
CA CYS A 254 -3.17 1.83 -7.81
C CYS A 254 -2.33 0.90 -8.72
N ASN A 255 -2.55 -0.41 -8.67
CA ASN A 255 -1.87 -1.38 -9.53
C ASN A 255 -2.67 -1.77 -10.80
N ALA A 256 -3.85 -1.14 -11.03
CA ALA A 256 -4.58 -1.29 -12.28
C ALA A 256 -3.85 -0.58 -13.42
N ALA A 257 -3.89 -1.15 -14.63
CA ALA A 257 -3.30 -0.50 -15.78
C ALA A 257 -4.06 0.79 -16.14
N GLU A 258 -3.33 1.87 -16.31
CA GLU A 258 -3.86 3.16 -16.76
C GLU A 258 -3.40 3.49 -18.18
N VAL A 259 -2.24 2.97 -18.59
CA VAL A 259 -1.66 3.20 -19.91
C VAL A 259 -1.29 1.87 -20.57
N LEU A 260 -1.68 1.74 -21.82
CA LEU A 260 -1.27 0.66 -22.71
C LEU A 260 -0.36 1.20 -23.82
N LEU A 261 0.82 0.65 -23.94
CA LEU A 261 1.74 0.89 -25.05
C LEU A 261 1.77 -0.34 -25.95
N VAL A 262 1.65 -0.15 -27.27
CA VAL A 262 1.63 -1.26 -28.23
C VAL A 262 2.63 -1.00 -29.33
N HIS A 263 3.48 -1.99 -29.62
CA HIS A 263 4.46 -1.89 -30.72
C HIS A 263 3.74 -1.75 -32.06
N GLU A 264 4.21 -0.85 -32.93
CA GLU A 264 3.57 -0.52 -34.22
C GLU A 264 3.39 -1.74 -35.14
N GLU A 265 4.32 -2.69 -35.14
CA GLU A 265 4.26 -3.88 -36.01
C GLU A 265 3.07 -4.80 -35.69
N ILE A 266 2.57 -4.80 -34.47
CA ILE A 266 1.46 -5.66 -34.03
C ILE A 266 0.18 -4.89 -33.74
N ALA A 267 0.22 -3.57 -33.71
CA ALA A 267 -0.89 -2.71 -33.31
C ALA A 267 -2.16 -2.97 -34.14
N SER A 268 -2.03 -3.15 -35.46
CA SER A 268 -3.16 -3.43 -36.36
C SER A 268 -3.85 -4.78 -36.09
N GLN A 269 -3.14 -5.74 -35.49
CA GLN A 269 -3.69 -7.04 -35.13
C GLN A 269 -4.24 -7.06 -33.70
N PHE A 270 -3.55 -6.39 -32.79
CA PHE A 270 -3.85 -6.44 -31.35
C PHE A 270 -4.98 -5.48 -30.94
N LEU A 271 -4.92 -4.21 -31.36
CA LEU A 271 -5.84 -3.18 -30.90
C LEU A 271 -7.31 -3.46 -31.21
N PRO A 272 -7.71 -3.93 -32.43
CA PRO A 272 -9.11 -4.29 -32.68
C PRO A 272 -9.63 -5.43 -31.79
N ARG A 273 -8.78 -6.43 -31.50
CA ARG A 273 -9.13 -7.53 -30.60
C ARG A 273 -9.30 -7.06 -29.16
N LEU A 274 -8.47 -6.12 -28.72
CA LEU A 274 -8.57 -5.52 -27.39
C LEU A 274 -9.84 -4.68 -27.28
N GLU A 275 -10.17 -3.85 -28.28
CA GLU A 275 -11.39 -3.05 -28.30
C GLU A 275 -12.63 -3.95 -28.19
N GLU A 276 -12.67 -5.06 -28.92
CA GLU A 276 -13.75 -6.04 -28.84
C GLU A 276 -13.88 -6.63 -27.42
N ALA A 277 -12.74 -7.05 -26.82
CA ALA A 277 -12.70 -7.66 -25.50
C ALA A 277 -13.10 -6.69 -24.36
N LEU A 278 -12.87 -5.39 -24.54
CA LEU A 278 -13.19 -4.34 -23.56
C LEU A 278 -14.48 -3.59 -23.88
N SER A 279 -15.16 -3.94 -24.99
CA SER A 279 -16.32 -3.22 -25.49
C SER A 279 -17.43 -3.10 -24.46
N GLY A 280 -17.96 -1.88 -24.30
CA GLY A 280 -19.03 -1.54 -23.36
C GLY A 280 -18.60 -1.48 -21.88
N GLN A 281 -17.34 -1.79 -21.57
CA GLN A 281 -16.82 -1.75 -20.19
C GLN A 281 -15.75 -0.68 -19.99
N VAL A 282 -14.82 -0.52 -20.93
CA VAL A 282 -13.66 0.38 -20.78
C VAL A 282 -13.65 1.43 -21.88
N GLU A 283 -13.57 2.71 -21.50
CA GLU A 283 -13.32 3.82 -22.41
C GLU A 283 -11.82 3.83 -22.78
N LEU A 284 -11.52 3.72 -24.07
CA LEU A 284 -10.16 3.86 -24.58
C LEU A 284 -9.91 5.30 -25.03
N ARG A 285 -8.80 5.91 -24.57
CA ARG A 285 -8.30 7.21 -25.02
C ARG A 285 -7.01 6.99 -25.77
N ALA A 286 -7.03 7.21 -27.05
CA ALA A 286 -5.99 6.77 -27.97
C ALA A 286 -5.22 7.93 -28.58
N ASP A 287 -3.90 7.76 -28.77
CA ASP A 287 -3.12 8.64 -29.60
C ASP A 287 -3.57 8.53 -31.08
N SER A 288 -3.06 9.38 -31.95
CA SER A 288 -3.50 9.44 -33.35
C SER A 288 -3.28 8.13 -34.11
N GLN A 289 -2.23 7.37 -33.81
CA GLN A 289 -1.92 6.10 -34.47
C GLN A 289 -2.84 4.98 -33.98
N ALA A 290 -3.04 4.87 -32.66
CA ALA A 290 -3.97 3.90 -32.09
C ALA A 290 -5.41 4.21 -32.47
N GLN A 291 -5.81 5.49 -32.52
CA GLN A 291 -7.16 5.92 -32.88
C GLN A 291 -7.52 5.51 -34.32
N ALA A 292 -6.55 5.53 -35.25
CA ALA A 292 -6.77 5.07 -36.62
C ALA A 292 -7.09 3.57 -36.73
N LEU A 293 -6.81 2.78 -35.69
CA LEU A 293 -7.01 1.33 -35.62
C LEU A 293 -8.20 0.92 -34.75
N LEU A 294 -8.79 1.87 -34.02
CA LEU A 294 -9.90 1.66 -33.08
C LEU A 294 -11.16 2.39 -33.57
N ASN A 295 -12.34 1.78 -33.36
CA ASN A 295 -13.60 2.32 -33.87
C ASN A 295 -14.33 3.18 -32.81
N GLN A 296 -14.12 2.93 -31.51
CA GLN A 296 -14.87 3.56 -30.42
C GLN A 296 -13.97 4.40 -29.50
N ALA A 297 -12.65 4.44 -29.75
CA ALA A 297 -11.73 5.18 -28.94
C ALA A 297 -11.92 6.69 -29.08
N ARG A 298 -11.78 7.41 -27.96
CA ARG A 298 -11.69 8.87 -27.96
C ARG A 298 -10.26 9.31 -28.19
N PRO A 299 -10.02 10.50 -28.76
CA PRO A 299 -8.67 11.07 -28.80
C PRO A 299 -8.12 11.25 -27.38
N ALA A 300 -6.88 10.82 -27.15
CA ALA A 300 -6.18 11.12 -25.92
C ALA A 300 -5.83 12.61 -25.83
N GLY A 301 -6.07 13.22 -24.69
CA GLY A 301 -5.58 14.55 -24.35
C GLY A 301 -4.17 14.50 -23.75
N ASP A 302 -3.54 15.67 -23.62
CA ASP A 302 -2.15 15.80 -23.13
C ASP A 302 -1.96 15.24 -21.70
N GLN A 303 -3.02 15.26 -20.89
CA GLN A 303 -2.98 14.79 -19.50
C GLN A 303 -3.40 13.34 -19.32
N ASP A 304 -3.86 12.64 -20.36
CA ASP A 304 -4.40 11.29 -20.20
C ASP A 304 -3.30 10.26 -19.88
N PHE A 305 -2.07 10.51 -20.29
CA PHE A 305 -0.92 9.67 -19.97
C PHE A 305 -0.32 9.96 -18.58
N ASP A 306 -0.70 11.08 -17.96
CA ASP A 306 -0.28 11.52 -16.62
C ASP A 306 -1.41 11.37 -15.58
N THR A 307 -2.47 10.62 -15.93
CA THR A 307 -3.67 10.49 -15.10
C THR A 307 -3.85 9.09 -14.54
N GLU A 308 -3.96 8.99 -13.22
CA GLU A 308 -4.50 7.81 -12.55
C GLU A 308 -6.03 7.89 -12.59
N PHE A 309 -6.67 7.23 -13.57
CA PHE A 309 -8.13 7.33 -13.78
C PHE A 309 -8.93 6.71 -12.64
N LEU A 310 -8.44 5.62 -12.05
CA LEU A 310 -9.15 4.83 -11.02
C LEU A 310 -10.56 4.38 -11.46
N ASP A 311 -10.78 4.28 -12.76
CA ASP A 311 -12.05 3.95 -13.39
C ASP A 311 -11.81 3.08 -14.64
N TYR A 312 -12.86 2.65 -15.28
CA TYR A 312 -12.83 1.93 -16.56
C TYR A 312 -12.45 2.85 -17.73
N ILE A 313 -11.30 3.50 -17.61
CA ILE A 313 -10.69 4.36 -18.63
C ILE A 313 -9.22 3.94 -18.77
N MET A 314 -8.71 3.84 -20.00
CA MET A 314 -7.32 3.49 -20.28
C MET A 314 -6.79 4.30 -21.45
N ALA A 315 -5.63 4.95 -21.26
CA ALA A 315 -4.92 5.60 -22.34
C ALA A 315 -4.15 4.56 -23.19
N VAL A 316 -4.12 4.75 -24.50
CA VAL A 316 -3.50 3.83 -25.47
C VAL A 316 -2.59 4.60 -26.40
N LYS A 317 -1.35 4.13 -26.53
CA LYS A 317 -0.37 4.71 -27.46
C LYS A 317 0.33 3.63 -28.27
N VAL A 318 0.54 3.90 -29.56
CA VAL A 318 1.42 3.10 -30.43
C VAL A 318 2.84 3.62 -30.31
N VAL A 319 3.80 2.72 -30.15
CA VAL A 319 5.23 3.02 -30.05
C VAL A 319 6.03 2.24 -31.09
N SER A 320 7.13 2.81 -31.56
CA SER A 320 7.96 2.23 -32.62
C SER A 320 9.01 1.23 -32.10
N SER A 321 9.28 1.22 -30.79
CA SER A 321 10.30 0.36 -30.21
C SER A 321 10.13 0.22 -28.68
N VAL A 322 10.87 -0.73 -28.09
CA VAL A 322 10.96 -0.89 -26.64
C VAL A 322 11.62 0.34 -25.98
N GLU A 323 12.55 1.01 -26.65
CA GLU A 323 13.21 2.23 -26.16
C GLU A 323 12.23 3.40 -26.06
N GLU A 324 11.31 3.54 -27.04
CA GLU A 324 10.24 4.53 -26.95
C GLU A 324 9.28 4.20 -25.81
N ALA A 325 8.93 2.93 -25.61
CA ALA A 325 8.10 2.50 -24.48
C ALA A 325 8.78 2.82 -23.14
N ILE A 326 10.06 2.49 -22.98
CA ILE A 326 10.85 2.81 -21.79
C ILE A 326 10.89 4.32 -21.54
N SER A 327 11.13 5.12 -22.60
CA SER A 327 11.17 6.58 -22.50
C SER A 327 9.81 7.15 -22.08
N HIS A 328 8.72 6.63 -22.63
CA HIS A 328 7.36 7.02 -22.26
C HIS A 328 7.07 6.69 -20.79
N ILE A 329 7.40 5.48 -20.36
CA ILE A 329 7.26 5.06 -18.96
C ILE A 329 8.06 5.98 -18.03
N ALA A 330 9.30 6.28 -18.36
CA ALA A 330 10.15 7.17 -17.56
C ALA A 330 9.58 8.58 -17.42
N GLN A 331 8.80 9.05 -18.40
CA GLN A 331 8.20 10.39 -18.41
C GLN A 331 6.85 10.43 -17.67
N HIS A 332 6.01 9.40 -17.83
CA HIS A 332 4.60 9.44 -17.45
C HIS A 332 4.24 8.52 -16.27
N SER A 333 5.08 7.53 -15.97
CA SER A 333 4.82 6.63 -14.83
C SER A 333 5.12 7.28 -13.48
N THR A 334 4.35 6.87 -12.48
CA THR A 334 4.65 7.19 -11.08
C THR A 334 5.68 6.24 -10.45
N GLY A 335 6.26 5.31 -11.23
CA GLY A 335 7.21 4.32 -10.74
C GLY A 335 6.60 3.22 -9.88
N HIS A 336 5.31 2.91 -10.08
CA HIS A 336 4.58 1.93 -9.28
C HIS A 336 4.75 0.51 -9.81
N SER A 337 4.13 0.19 -10.96
CA SER A 337 4.12 -1.17 -11.51
C SER A 337 4.02 -1.13 -13.02
N GLU A 338 5.00 -1.74 -13.70
CA GLU A 338 5.07 -1.76 -15.16
C GLU A 338 5.19 -3.19 -15.67
N ALA A 339 4.59 -3.48 -16.80
CA ALA A 339 4.65 -4.79 -17.41
C ALA A 339 5.10 -4.73 -18.88
N ILE A 340 5.88 -5.71 -19.29
CA ILE A 340 6.12 -6.04 -20.70
C ILE A 340 5.50 -7.40 -21.00
N VAL A 341 4.88 -7.50 -22.18
CA VAL A 341 4.47 -8.79 -22.74
C VAL A 341 5.31 -9.06 -23.99
N THR A 342 6.15 -10.08 -23.92
CA THR A 342 7.07 -10.47 -25.00
C THR A 342 7.52 -11.92 -24.84
N GLU A 343 7.78 -12.63 -25.94
CA GLU A 343 8.45 -13.95 -25.95
C GLU A 343 9.96 -13.80 -26.17
N ASN A 344 10.45 -12.59 -26.42
CA ASN A 344 11.87 -12.29 -26.61
C ASN A 344 12.54 -12.00 -25.27
N SER A 345 13.36 -12.94 -24.79
CA SER A 345 14.05 -12.83 -23.49
C SER A 345 15.03 -11.65 -23.43
N GLN A 346 15.66 -11.28 -24.54
CA GLN A 346 16.60 -10.15 -24.56
C GLN A 346 15.85 -8.82 -24.43
N THR A 347 14.70 -8.68 -25.09
CA THR A 347 13.84 -7.51 -24.96
C THR A 347 13.26 -7.42 -23.53
N ALA A 348 12.87 -8.55 -22.93
CA ALA A 348 12.41 -8.61 -21.55
C ALA A 348 13.49 -8.18 -20.56
N GLU A 349 14.73 -8.68 -20.71
CA GLU A 349 15.86 -8.29 -19.87
C GLU A 349 16.19 -6.81 -20.02
N HIS A 350 16.23 -6.31 -21.28
CA HIS A 350 16.45 -4.89 -21.57
C HIS A 350 15.39 -3.99 -20.90
N PHE A 351 14.12 -4.35 -21.02
CA PHE A 351 13.02 -3.61 -20.40
C PHE A 351 13.16 -3.61 -18.86
N THR A 352 13.37 -4.76 -18.24
CA THR A 352 13.46 -4.86 -16.76
C THR A 352 14.68 -4.15 -16.19
N LEU A 353 15.76 -4.02 -16.97
CA LEU A 353 16.96 -3.29 -16.57
C LEU A 353 16.76 -1.76 -16.60
N HIS A 354 15.97 -1.26 -17.58
CA HIS A 354 15.87 0.19 -17.82
C HIS A 354 14.61 0.83 -17.25
N VAL A 355 13.58 0.05 -16.94
CA VAL A 355 12.38 0.56 -16.26
C VAL A 355 12.62 0.58 -14.75
N ASP A 356 12.68 1.79 -14.18
CA ASP A 356 12.96 2.01 -12.76
C ASP A 356 11.65 2.21 -11.96
N SER A 357 10.81 1.17 -11.93
CA SER A 357 9.59 1.12 -11.12
C SER A 357 9.72 0.16 -9.94
N ALA A 358 8.85 0.30 -8.95
CA ALA A 358 8.88 -0.52 -7.73
C ALA A 358 8.63 -2.01 -8.03
N ALA A 359 7.80 -2.31 -9.03
CA ALA A 359 7.57 -3.66 -9.53
C ALA A 359 7.60 -3.66 -11.06
N VAL A 360 8.37 -4.58 -11.66
CA VAL A 360 8.47 -4.74 -13.12
C VAL A 360 8.17 -6.18 -13.47
N TYR A 361 7.21 -6.37 -14.37
CA TYR A 361 6.64 -7.67 -14.73
C TYR A 361 7.02 -8.07 -16.16
N VAL A 362 7.31 -9.33 -16.34
CA VAL A 362 7.43 -9.97 -17.65
C VAL A 362 6.30 -10.98 -17.77
N ASN A 363 5.44 -10.83 -18.77
CA ASN A 363 4.33 -11.73 -19.06
C ASN A 363 3.36 -11.97 -17.89
N ALA A 364 3.15 -10.94 -17.06
CA ALA A 364 2.22 -10.98 -15.93
C ALA A 364 1.48 -9.64 -15.77
N SER A 365 0.31 -9.69 -15.15
CA SER A 365 -0.50 -8.50 -14.87
C SER A 365 0.10 -7.66 -13.75
N THR A 366 0.01 -6.34 -13.85
CA THR A 366 0.39 -5.40 -12.78
C THR A 366 -0.44 -5.58 -11.51
N ARG A 367 -1.58 -6.27 -11.61
CA ARG A 367 -2.47 -6.59 -10.48
C ARG A 367 -1.83 -7.45 -9.39
N PHE A 368 -0.73 -8.12 -9.69
CA PHE A 368 0.03 -8.87 -8.69
C PHE A 368 0.83 -7.99 -7.71
N THR A 369 0.95 -6.68 -7.94
CA THR A 369 1.58 -5.78 -6.96
C THR A 369 0.63 -5.55 -5.78
N ASP A 370 0.57 -6.51 -4.89
CA ASP A 370 -0.34 -6.58 -3.75
C ASP A 370 0.33 -7.35 -2.60
N GLY A 371 0.14 -6.90 -1.37
CA GLY A 371 0.77 -7.53 -0.20
C GLY A 371 0.31 -8.96 0.03
N GLY A 372 -0.94 -9.29 -0.29
CA GLY A 372 -1.47 -10.66 -0.21
C GLY A 372 -0.82 -11.58 -1.23
N GLU A 373 -0.73 -11.12 -2.50
CA GLU A 373 -0.10 -11.86 -3.60
C GLU A 373 1.41 -12.05 -3.37
N PHE A 374 2.08 -11.10 -2.70
CA PHE A 374 3.50 -11.20 -2.33
C PHE A 374 3.73 -11.98 -1.02
N GLY A 375 2.68 -12.53 -0.40
CA GLY A 375 2.79 -13.33 0.83
C GLY A 375 3.11 -12.51 2.09
N LEU A 376 2.79 -11.20 2.09
CA LEU A 376 3.06 -10.30 3.21
C LEU A 376 1.94 -10.30 4.27
N GLY A 377 0.82 -11.00 4.04
CA GLY A 377 -0.36 -10.99 4.88
C GLY A 377 -1.16 -9.69 4.72
N CYS A 378 -1.15 -8.83 5.73
CA CYS A 378 -1.68 -7.47 5.63
C CYS A 378 -0.69 -6.54 4.90
N GLU A 379 -1.21 -5.48 4.28
CA GLU A 379 -0.44 -4.48 3.55
C GLU A 379 -0.68 -3.07 4.09
N LEU A 380 0.41 -2.33 4.34
CA LEU A 380 0.32 -0.89 4.64
C LEU A 380 0.04 -0.04 3.42
N GLY A 381 0.47 -0.51 2.27
CA GLY A 381 0.40 0.16 0.99
C GLY A 381 1.58 -0.20 0.11
N ILE A 382 1.65 0.45 -1.05
CA ILE A 382 2.72 0.25 -2.02
C ILE A 382 3.48 1.56 -2.13
N SER A 383 4.78 1.52 -1.86
CA SER A 383 5.64 2.69 -1.93
C SER A 383 6.38 2.75 -3.25
N THR A 384 6.44 3.95 -3.83
CA THR A 384 7.23 4.23 -5.05
C THR A 384 8.55 4.93 -4.73
N GLN A 385 8.78 5.34 -3.48
CA GLN A 385 10.03 5.98 -3.06
C GLN A 385 11.19 4.99 -3.08
N LYS A 386 12.42 5.52 -3.24
CA LYS A 386 13.64 4.67 -3.30
C LYS A 386 14.25 4.38 -1.94
N MET A 387 13.99 5.22 -0.94
CA MET A 387 14.59 5.07 0.38
C MET A 387 13.68 4.28 1.33
N HIS A 388 14.29 3.37 2.06
CA HIS A 388 13.74 2.45 3.04
C HIS A 388 12.80 1.42 2.43
N ALA A 389 11.53 1.76 2.15
CA ALA A 389 10.53 0.85 1.61
C ALA A 389 10.20 1.18 0.15
N ARG A 390 10.19 0.17 -0.72
CA ARG A 390 9.79 0.29 -2.13
C ARG A 390 8.99 -0.94 -2.56
N GLY A 391 7.87 -0.75 -3.22
CA GLY A 391 6.91 -1.80 -3.55
C GLY A 391 5.91 -2.06 -2.42
N PRO A 392 5.24 -3.22 -2.41
CA PRO A 392 4.31 -3.61 -1.34
C PRO A 392 5.01 -3.64 0.02
N MET A 393 4.39 -3.00 1.02
CA MET A 393 4.96 -2.86 2.36
C MET A 393 4.24 -3.78 3.34
N GLY A 394 5.01 -4.63 4.00
CA GLY A 394 4.56 -5.52 5.05
C GLY A 394 5.30 -5.31 6.38
N LEU A 395 5.55 -6.42 7.06
CA LEU A 395 6.15 -6.41 8.39
C LEU A 395 7.59 -5.89 8.42
N ARG A 396 8.39 -6.18 7.38
CA ARG A 396 9.81 -5.80 7.34
C ARG A 396 9.98 -4.30 7.24
N GLU A 397 9.15 -3.65 6.46
CA GLU A 397 9.15 -2.20 6.23
C GLU A 397 8.72 -1.42 7.49
N MET A 398 8.13 -2.12 8.48
CA MET A 398 7.78 -1.58 9.80
C MET A 398 8.91 -1.71 10.83
N THR A 399 10.12 -2.07 10.40
CA THR A 399 11.32 -2.18 11.25
C THR A 399 12.47 -1.35 10.73
N THR A 400 13.35 -0.98 11.64
CA THR A 400 14.67 -0.40 11.35
C THR A 400 15.74 -1.31 11.94
N TYR A 401 16.96 -0.83 12.12
CA TYR A 401 18.05 -1.63 12.68
C TYR A 401 18.89 -0.81 13.67
N LYS A 402 19.61 -1.54 14.53
CA LYS A 402 20.70 -1.00 15.34
C LYS A 402 21.93 -1.90 15.24
N TYR A 403 23.08 -1.34 15.51
CA TYR A 403 24.31 -2.11 15.68
C TYR A 403 24.49 -2.51 17.15
N ILE A 404 24.77 -3.79 17.38
CA ILE A 404 25.20 -4.34 18.66
C ILE A 404 26.67 -4.71 18.48
N ILE A 405 27.53 -4.07 19.27
CA ILE A 405 28.99 -4.27 19.19
C ILE A 405 29.44 -4.91 20.49
N THR A 406 30.05 -6.10 20.40
CA THR A 406 30.51 -6.87 21.55
C THR A 406 32.04 -7.02 21.49
N GLY A 407 32.70 -6.62 22.53
CA GLY A 407 34.15 -6.72 22.67
C GLY A 407 34.56 -7.19 24.06
N ASP A 408 35.86 -7.40 24.25
CA ASP A 408 36.53 -7.75 25.51
C ASP A 408 37.62 -6.73 25.80
N GLY A 409 37.22 -5.52 26.20
CA GLY A 409 38.12 -4.44 26.52
C GLY A 409 38.77 -3.74 25.33
N HIS A 410 38.21 -3.88 24.12
CA HIS A 410 38.71 -3.22 22.90
C HIS A 410 38.73 -1.70 23.04
N ILE A 411 39.85 -1.09 22.67
CA ILE A 411 40.04 0.37 22.60
C ILE A 411 40.51 0.76 21.20
N ARG A 412 40.29 2.01 20.81
CA ARG A 412 40.75 2.59 19.54
C ARG A 412 41.91 3.53 19.75
#